data_cc17cbb59250a46d6263a8bc4a3b9bd4
#
_entry.id   cc17cbb59250a46d6263a8bc4a3b9bd4
#
_cell.length_a   1.000
_cell.length_b   1.000
_cell.length_c   1.000
_cell.angle_alpha   90.00
_cell.angle_beta   90.00
_cell.angle_gamma   90.00
#
_symmetry.space_group_name_H-M   'P 1'
#
loop_
_entity.id
_entity.type
_entity.pdbx_description
1 polymer ?
#
loop_
_entity_poly.entity_id
_entity_poly.type
_entity_poly.pdbx_seq_one_letter_code
_entity_poly.pdbx_strand_id
1 'polypeptide(L)'
;NMKTPILNKPRMPLTMIEKRWLKTISNDSKFKLFNENIEKIDNIEPLYNSDDIVYFDRYTDGDDFENPVYIEKFRNIVYAIENQLMVKVKYKTRKNAIRKRKYCPIKIEYSDKDDKFRVICGQNEHISTLNIDRIVELEVLDEHFNSSEKICKKEKNQLILEIIDERNALERVMMKFACYKKQVERVDDEKYLMTMDYNEEDETDILIQIMNFGSLVNIKSPSELKSEMKNRLKKQIEMLNW
;
A
#
# COMPACT_ATOMS: atom_id res chain seq x y z
N ASN A 1 10.92 -11.74 -10.16
CA ASN A 1 11.37 -13.11 -9.83
C ASN A 1 11.94 -13.13 -8.42
N MET A 2 11.18 -13.63 -7.46
CA MET A 2 11.75 -14.01 -6.18
C MET A 2 12.71 -15.18 -6.41
N LYS A 3 14.00 -14.90 -6.50
CA LYS A 3 15.02 -15.97 -6.57
C LYS A 3 15.14 -16.55 -5.17
N THR A 4 14.67 -17.78 -4.98
CA THR A 4 14.95 -18.53 -3.77
C THR A 4 16.44 -18.88 -3.72
N PRO A 5 17.12 -18.82 -2.57
CA PRO A 5 18.47 -19.33 -2.41
C PRO A 5 18.55 -20.88 -2.49
N ILE A 6 17.38 -21.55 -2.48
CA ILE A 6 17.31 -23.00 -2.59
C ILE A 6 17.48 -23.39 -4.07
N LEU A 7 18.64 -23.90 -4.42
CA LEU A 7 18.98 -24.31 -5.79
C LEU A 7 18.50 -25.74 -6.14
N ASN A 8 18.20 -26.56 -5.14
CA ASN A 8 17.81 -27.95 -5.32
C ASN A 8 16.38 -28.16 -4.81
N LYS A 9 15.62 -29.06 -5.45
CA LYS A 9 14.32 -29.49 -4.93
C LYS A 9 14.49 -30.06 -3.53
N PRO A 10 13.63 -29.69 -2.56
CA PRO A 10 13.69 -30.26 -1.22
C PRO A 10 13.49 -31.77 -1.30
N ARG A 11 14.36 -32.52 -0.62
CA ARG A 11 14.31 -33.98 -0.59
C ARG A 11 13.35 -34.54 0.47
N MET A 12 12.92 -33.69 1.42
CA MET A 12 11.99 -34.10 2.47
C MET A 12 10.55 -33.85 2.01
N PRO A 13 9.64 -34.80 2.21
CA PRO A 13 8.23 -34.58 1.97
C PRO A 13 7.69 -33.54 2.95
N LEU A 14 6.73 -32.73 2.48
CA LEU A 14 6.06 -31.76 3.33
C LEU A 14 5.37 -32.45 4.53
N THR A 15 5.53 -31.86 5.68
CA THR A 15 4.81 -32.26 6.90
C THR A 15 3.32 -32.02 6.76
N MET A 16 2.51 -32.62 7.60
CA MET A 16 1.06 -32.41 7.58
C MET A 16 0.70 -30.94 7.83
N ILE A 17 1.41 -30.27 8.72
CA ILE A 17 1.15 -28.85 9.02
C ILE A 17 1.50 -27.94 7.83
N GLU A 18 2.60 -28.22 7.13
CA GLU A 18 2.95 -27.48 5.91
C GLU A 18 1.95 -27.68 4.79
N LYS A 19 1.42 -28.89 4.62
CA LYS A 19 0.36 -29.17 3.65
C LYS A 19 -0.93 -28.44 3.99
N ARG A 20 -1.31 -28.39 5.27
CA ARG A 20 -2.48 -27.62 5.74
C ARG A 20 -2.30 -26.12 5.51
N TRP A 21 -1.09 -25.59 5.74
CA TRP A 21 -0.74 -24.21 5.40
C TRP A 21 -0.88 -23.91 3.91
N LEU A 22 -0.29 -24.76 3.07
CA LEU A 22 -0.38 -24.60 1.61
C LEU A 22 -1.85 -24.66 1.15
N LYS A 23 -2.66 -25.54 1.76
CA LYS A 23 -4.10 -25.60 1.46
C LYS A 23 -4.80 -24.29 1.83
N THR A 24 -4.50 -23.71 2.99
CA THR A 24 -5.03 -22.41 3.42
C THR A 24 -4.65 -21.31 2.44
N ILE A 25 -3.36 -21.22 2.05
CA ILE A 25 -2.87 -20.23 1.10
C ILE A 25 -3.55 -20.39 -0.26
N SER A 26 -3.72 -21.64 -0.74
CA SER A 26 -4.36 -21.90 -2.04
C SER A 26 -5.84 -21.51 -2.08
N ASN A 27 -6.49 -21.46 -0.92
CA ASN A 27 -7.89 -21.03 -0.80
C ASN A 27 -8.04 -19.49 -0.78
N ASP A 28 -6.98 -18.75 -0.50
CA ASP A 28 -7.02 -17.28 -0.52
C ASP A 28 -7.26 -16.75 -1.95
N SER A 29 -8.27 -15.91 -2.10
CA SER A 29 -8.61 -15.30 -3.40
C SER A 29 -7.45 -14.49 -4.00
N LYS A 30 -6.63 -13.86 -3.16
CA LYS A 30 -5.46 -13.08 -3.61
C LYS A 30 -4.37 -13.97 -4.21
N PHE A 31 -4.23 -15.19 -3.70
CA PHE A 31 -3.26 -16.14 -4.25
C PHE A 31 -3.59 -16.50 -5.70
N LYS A 32 -4.88 -16.62 -6.03
CA LYS A 32 -5.34 -16.91 -7.39
C LYS A 32 -4.94 -15.85 -8.43
N LEU A 33 -4.63 -14.63 -7.98
CA LEU A 33 -4.17 -13.54 -8.86
C LEU A 33 -2.82 -13.84 -9.51
N PHE A 34 -1.93 -14.56 -8.83
CA PHE A 34 -0.56 -14.82 -9.29
C PHE A 34 -0.43 -16.01 -10.24
N ASN A 35 -1.51 -16.69 -10.59
CA ASN A 35 -1.53 -17.83 -11.50
C ASN A 35 -0.58 -18.99 -11.11
N GLU A 36 -0.30 -19.12 -9.83
CA GLU A 36 0.52 -20.21 -9.35
C GLU A 36 -0.29 -21.50 -9.30
N ASN A 37 0.16 -22.52 -10.03
CA ASN A 37 -0.36 -23.87 -9.93
C ASN A 37 0.28 -24.54 -8.70
N ILE A 38 -0.35 -24.38 -7.54
CA ILE A 38 -0.05 -25.30 -6.45
C ILE A 38 -0.65 -26.65 -6.83
N GLU A 39 0.18 -27.71 -6.81
CA GLU A 39 -0.32 -29.09 -6.93
C GLU A 39 -1.53 -29.23 -6.01
N LYS A 40 -2.65 -29.69 -6.57
CA LYS A 40 -3.88 -29.84 -5.79
C LYS A 40 -3.61 -30.71 -4.59
N ILE A 41 -3.59 -30.09 -3.42
CA ILE A 41 -3.51 -30.79 -2.16
C ILE A 41 -4.92 -31.26 -1.84
N ASP A 42 -5.27 -32.40 -2.42
CA ASP A 42 -6.60 -33.01 -2.22
C ASP A 42 -6.61 -33.77 -0.88
N ASN A 43 -7.79 -33.86 -0.27
CA ASN A 43 -8.06 -34.57 0.99
C ASN A 43 -7.30 -34.06 2.23
N ILE A 44 -6.92 -32.81 2.25
CA ILE A 44 -6.31 -32.16 3.42
C ILE A 44 -7.16 -30.97 3.81
N GLU A 45 -7.55 -30.89 5.08
CA GLU A 45 -8.21 -29.72 5.64
C GLU A 45 -7.23 -28.55 5.75
N PRO A 46 -7.66 -27.31 5.43
CA PRO A 46 -6.85 -26.12 5.65
C PRO A 46 -6.52 -25.94 7.14
N LEU A 47 -5.54 -25.14 7.46
CA LEU A 47 -5.20 -24.82 8.84
C LEU A 47 -6.31 -23.98 9.50
N TYR A 48 -6.91 -23.08 8.74
CA TYR A 48 -8.13 -22.32 9.06
C TYR A 48 -8.82 -21.93 7.75
N ASN A 49 -10.10 -21.59 7.84
CA ASN A 49 -10.86 -21.03 6.72
C ASN A 49 -10.90 -19.50 6.84
N SER A 50 -11.07 -18.79 5.72
CA SER A 50 -11.22 -17.33 5.70
C SER A 50 -12.36 -16.85 6.61
N ASP A 51 -13.42 -17.64 6.72
CA ASP A 51 -14.61 -17.32 7.50
C ASP A 51 -14.40 -17.42 9.03
N ASP A 52 -13.30 -18.06 9.45
CA ASP A 52 -12.92 -18.15 10.87
C ASP A 52 -12.29 -16.84 11.39
N ILE A 53 -11.97 -15.89 10.46
CA ILE A 53 -11.29 -14.63 10.79
C ILE A 53 -12.21 -13.45 10.46
N VAL A 54 -12.46 -12.61 11.47
CA VAL A 54 -13.24 -11.37 11.32
C VAL A 54 -12.27 -10.18 11.33
N TYR A 55 -12.28 -9.41 10.25
CA TYR A 55 -11.52 -8.15 10.17
C TYR A 55 -12.44 -6.99 10.57
N PHE A 56 -12.24 -6.41 11.75
CA PHE A 56 -13.11 -5.34 12.27
C PHE A 56 -12.73 -3.93 11.78
N ASP A 57 -11.51 -3.74 11.27
CA ASP A 57 -10.97 -2.46 10.82
C ASP A 57 -10.70 -2.38 9.30
N ARG A 58 -11.11 -3.41 8.55
CA ARG A 58 -11.00 -3.45 7.09
C ARG A 58 -12.20 -2.75 6.47
N TYR A 59 -11.96 -1.95 5.45
CA TYR A 59 -13.04 -1.37 4.65
C TYR A 59 -13.77 -2.44 3.83
N THR A 60 -15.10 -2.26 3.70
CA THR A 60 -15.97 -3.22 2.99
C THR A 60 -15.97 -3.04 1.46
N ASP A 61 -15.31 -1.99 0.96
CA ASP A 61 -15.22 -1.62 -0.45
C ASP A 61 -13.86 -2.01 -1.09
N GLY A 62 -13.30 -3.13 -0.67
CA GLY A 62 -12.10 -3.73 -1.22
C GLY A 62 -12.22 -4.08 -2.71
N ASP A 63 -11.10 -4.49 -3.32
CA ASP A 63 -11.13 -4.98 -4.71
C ASP A 63 -11.79 -6.36 -4.80
N ASP A 64 -12.49 -6.62 -5.91
CA ASP A 64 -13.09 -7.93 -6.19
C ASP A 64 -12.04 -8.86 -6.81
N PHE A 65 -11.35 -9.64 -5.96
CA PHE A 65 -10.29 -10.56 -6.37
C PHE A 65 -10.80 -11.82 -7.09
N GLU A 66 -12.10 -12.05 -7.14
CA GLU A 66 -12.69 -13.18 -7.86
C GLU A 66 -13.18 -12.78 -9.26
N ASN A 67 -13.24 -11.49 -9.55
CA ASN A 67 -13.66 -10.97 -10.85
C ASN A 67 -12.63 -11.35 -11.94
N PRO A 68 -13.01 -12.11 -12.97
CA PRO A 68 -12.10 -12.54 -14.03
C PRO A 68 -11.41 -11.39 -14.75
N VAL A 69 -12.11 -10.26 -14.95
CA VAL A 69 -11.55 -9.07 -15.60
C VAL A 69 -10.49 -8.40 -14.72
N TYR A 70 -10.70 -8.40 -13.40
CA TYR A 70 -9.71 -7.89 -12.45
C TYR A 70 -8.46 -8.79 -12.44
N ILE A 71 -8.65 -10.11 -12.38
CA ILE A 71 -7.57 -11.10 -12.40
C ILE A 71 -6.71 -10.96 -13.66
N GLU A 72 -7.35 -10.82 -14.83
CA GLU A 72 -6.65 -10.63 -16.10
C GLU A 72 -5.80 -9.36 -16.11
N LYS A 73 -6.37 -8.22 -15.67
CA LYS A 73 -5.64 -6.95 -15.55
C LYS A 73 -4.45 -7.07 -14.61
N PHE A 74 -4.65 -7.70 -13.44
CA PHE A 74 -3.59 -7.91 -12.46
C PHE A 74 -2.43 -8.71 -13.06
N ARG A 75 -2.72 -9.85 -13.70
CA ARG A 75 -1.73 -10.71 -14.35
C ARG A 75 -0.97 -10.01 -15.48
N ASN A 76 -1.68 -9.23 -16.28
CA ASN A 76 -1.07 -8.43 -17.35
C ASN A 76 -0.13 -7.36 -16.79
N ILE A 77 -0.45 -6.77 -15.64
CA ILE A 77 0.43 -5.83 -14.94
C ILE A 77 1.67 -6.54 -14.40
N VAL A 78 1.50 -7.70 -13.74
CA VAL A 78 2.62 -8.52 -13.26
C VAL A 78 3.55 -8.88 -14.40
N TYR A 79 3.00 -9.38 -15.51
CA TYR A 79 3.74 -9.73 -16.72
C TYR A 79 4.52 -8.52 -17.28
N ALA A 80 3.88 -7.35 -17.36
CA ALA A 80 4.51 -6.14 -17.84
C ALA A 80 5.67 -5.67 -16.92
N ILE A 81 5.53 -5.80 -15.60
CA ILE A 81 6.59 -5.49 -14.63
C ILE A 81 7.77 -6.45 -14.79
N GLU A 82 7.52 -7.75 -14.87
CA GLU A 82 8.56 -8.78 -14.97
C GLU A 82 9.37 -8.65 -16.26
N ASN A 83 8.71 -8.29 -17.36
CA ASN A 83 9.33 -8.13 -18.68
C ASN A 83 9.73 -6.68 -19.01
N GLN A 84 9.55 -5.74 -18.07
CA GLN A 84 9.86 -4.31 -18.26
C GLN A 84 9.17 -3.71 -19.49
N LEU A 85 7.89 -4.05 -19.69
CA LEU A 85 7.07 -3.59 -20.80
C LEU A 85 6.19 -2.41 -20.39
N MET A 86 6.02 -1.46 -21.31
CA MET A 86 5.06 -0.37 -21.13
C MET A 86 3.62 -0.88 -21.23
N VAL A 87 2.73 -0.21 -20.50
CA VAL A 87 1.29 -0.48 -20.57
C VAL A 87 0.54 0.77 -21.01
N LYS A 88 -0.47 0.57 -21.81
CA LYS A 88 -1.44 1.60 -22.16
C LYS A 88 -2.70 1.38 -21.39
N VAL A 89 -3.04 2.35 -20.55
CA VAL A 89 -4.12 2.25 -19.58
C VAL A 89 -5.20 3.27 -19.88
N LYS A 90 -6.45 2.81 -19.89
CA LYS A 90 -7.64 3.65 -19.84
C LYS A 90 -8.16 3.64 -18.40
N TYR A 91 -8.05 4.77 -17.73
CA TYR A 91 -8.23 4.89 -16.29
C TYR A 91 -9.36 5.85 -15.94
N LYS A 92 -10.19 5.45 -14.98
CA LYS A 92 -11.28 6.27 -14.44
C LYS A 92 -10.78 7.08 -13.24
N THR A 93 -10.73 8.40 -13.38
CA THR A 93 -10.30 9.30 -12.31
C THR A 93 -11.33 9.39 -11.18
N ARG A 94 -10.96 9.98 -10.02
CA ARG A 94 -11.89 10.25 -8.91
C ARG A 94 -13.10 11.10 -9.33
N LYS A 95 -12.94 11.96 -10.36
CA LYS A 95 -14.01 12.80 -10.93
C LYS A 95 -14.80 12.12 -12.06
N ASN A 96 -14.72 10.78 -12.15
CA ASN A 96 -15.33 9.95 -13.19
C ASN A 96 -14.91 10.28 -14.65
N ALA A 97 -13.90 11.12 -14.83
CA ALA A 97 -13.33 11.36 -16.16
C ALA A 97 -12.45 10.17 -16.60
N ILE A 98 -12.57 9.78 -17.85
CA ILE A 98 -11.75 8.70 -18.43
C ILE A 98 -10.51 9.33 -19.04
N ARG A 99 -9.33 8.82 -18.69
CA ARG A 99 -8.04 9.20 -19.28
C ARG A 99 -7.36 7.99 -19.87
N LYS A 100 -6.74 8.16 -21.03
CA LYS A 100 -5.95 7.14 -21.71
C LYS A 100 -4.50 7.61 -21.78
N ARG A 101 -3.57 6.83 -21.21
CA ARG A 101 -2.15 7.17 -21.16
C ARG A 101 -1.29 5.92 -21.18
N LYS A 102 -0.01 6.08 -21.62
CA LYS A 102 1.03 5.08 -21.48
C LYS A 102 1.74 5.23 -20.13
N TYR A 103 2.06 4.13 -19.48
CA TYR A 103 2.75 4.07 -18.21
C TYR A 103 3.84 3.01 -18.20
N CYS A 104 4.87 3.20 -17.39
CA CYS A 104 5.89 2.22 -17.08
C CYS A 104 5.55 1.59 -15.72
N PRO A 105 4.95 0.40 -15.65
CA PRO A 105 4.62 -0.23 -14.37
C PRO A 105 5.91 -0.68 -13.68
N ILE A 106 6.09 -0.28 -12.42
CA ILE A 106 7.32 -0.51 -11.66
C ILE A 106 7.13 -1.60 -10.61
N LYS A 107 6.06 -1.50 -9.83
CA LYS A 107 5.72 -2.44 -8.75
C LYS A 107 4.23 -2.39 -8.43
N ILE A 108 3.77 -3.44 -7.77
CA ILE A 108 2.43 -3.52 -7.18
C ILE A 108 2.57 -3.34 -5.68
N GLU A 109 1.67 -2.58 -5.09
CA GLU A 109 1.52 -2.40 -3.65
C GLU A 109 0.13 -2.86 -3.22
N TYR A 110 0.06 -3.53 -2.09
CA TYR A 110 -1.19 -3.95 -1.46
C TYR A 110 -1.43 -3.16 -0.18
N SER A 111 -2.65 -2.63 -0.03
CA SER A 111 -3.13 -2.00 1.20
C SER A 111 -4.03 -2.98 1.94
N ASP A 112 -3.56 -3.50 3.06
CA ASP A 112 -4.33 -4.44 3.88
C ASP A 112 -5.60 -3.79 4.46
N LYS A 113 -5.50 -2.53 4.88
CA LYS A 113 -6.63 -1.78 5.41
C LYS A 113 -7.73 -1.55 4.37
N ASP A 114 -7.33 -1.11 3.17
CA ASP A 114 -8.28 -0.82 2.08
C ASP A 114 -8.68 -2.09 1.32
N ASP A 115 -7.98 -3.20 1.53
CA ASP A 115 -8.07 -4.46 0.77
C ASP A 115 -7.98 -4.23 -0.75
N LYS A 116 -6.99 -3.43 -1.17
CA LYS A 116 -6.82 -2.98 -2.57
C LYS A 116 -5.40 -3.10 -3.05
N PHE A 117 -5.25 -3.48 -4.31
CA PHE A 117 -3.98 -3.40 -5.02
C PHE A 117 -3.85 -2.11 -5.81
N ARG A 118 -2.64 -1.55 -5.79
CA ARG A 118 -2.24 -0.38 -6.56
C ARG A 118 -1.01 -0.70 -7.38
N VAL A 119 -0.93 -0.18 -8.58
CA VAL A 119 0.29 -0.23 -9.38
C VAL A 119 0.99 1.13 -9.35
N ILE A 120 2.27 1.10 -9.02
CA ILE A 120 3.15 2.27 -9.09
C ILE A 120 3.75 2.30 -10.47
N CYS A 121 3.54 3.40 -11.17
CA CYS A 121 3.97 3.60 -12.55
C CYS A 121 4.84 4.85 -12.67
N GLY A 122 5.87 4.76 -13.52
CA GLY A 122 6.58 5.93 -14.01
C GLY A 122 5.85 6.53 -15.22
N GLN A 123 5.80 7.85 -15.30
CA GLN A 123 5.30 8.60 -16.46
C GLN A 123 6.02 9.94 -16.57
N ASN A 124 6.79 10.16 -17.65
CA ASN A 124 7.45 11.45 -17.92
C ASN A 124 8.10 12.09 -16.68
N GLU A 125 9.01 11.37 -16.02
CA GLU A 125 9.71 11.78 -14.79
C GLU A 125 8.85 11.88 -13.52
N HIS A 126 7.56 11.60 -13.60
CA HIS A 126 6.66 11.55 -12.46
C HIS A 126 6.28 10.11 -12.10
N ILE A 127 6.07 9.87 -10.81
CA ILE A 127 5.49 8.63 -10.32
C ILE A 127 3.97 8.83 -10.19
N SER A 128 3.22 7.88 -10.70
CA SER A 128 1.75 7.85 -10.60
C SER A 128 1.32 6.55 -9.95
N THR A 129 0.37 6.64 -9.03
CA THR A 129 -0.25 5.48 -8.38
C THR A 129 -1.63 5.26 -8.99
N LEU A 130 -1.88 4.06 -9.52
CA LEU A 130 -3.14 3.69 -10.12
C LEU A 130 -3.77 2.53 -9.34
N ASN A 131 -5.02 2.69 -8.88
CA ASN A 131 -5.78 1.58 -8.30
C ASN A 131 -6.20 0.64 -9.44
N ILE A 132 -5.94 -0.66 -9.31
CA ILE A 132 -6.20 -1.63 -10.38
C ILE A 132 -7.69 -1.71 -10.71
N ASP A 133 -8.56 -1.64 -9.70
CA ASP A 133 -10.01 -1.62 -9.90
C ASP A 133 -10.51 -0.47 -10.80
N ARG A 134 -9.83 0.68 -10.79
CA ARG A 134 -10.18 1.84 -11.63
C ARG A 134 -9.69 1.77 -13.06
N ILE A 135 -8.92 0.75 -13.40
CA ILE A 135 -8.46 0.49 -14.76
C ILE A 135 -9.63 -0.09 -15.56
N VAL A 136 -10.09 0.63 -16.57
CA VAL A 136 -11.16 0.20 -17.47
C VAL A 136 -10.62 -0.76 -18.52
N GLU A 137 -9.54 -0.37 -19.20
CA GLU A 137 -8.86 -1.15 -20.23
C GLU A 137 -7.35 -1.12 -19.99
N LEU A 138 -6.68 -2.23 -20.21
CA LEU A 138 -5.24 -2.38 -20.11
C LEU A 138 -4.72 -3.14 -21.32
N GLU A 139 -3.70 -2.60 -21.97
CA GLU A 139 -3.01 -3.17 -23.11
C GLU A 139 -1.51 -3.18 -22.79
N VAL A 140 -0.88 -4.35 -22.82
CA VAL A 140 0.57 -4.47 -22.70
C VAL A 140 1.19 -4.19 -24.07
N LEU A 141 2.20 -3.33 -24.10
CA LEU A 141 2.87 -2.93 -25.34
C LEU A 141 4.20 -3.67 -25.50
N ASP A 142 4.65 -3.93 -26.72
CA ASP A 142 5.98 -4.48 -27.01
C ASP A 142 7.11 -3.41 -26.90
N GLU A 143 6.86 -2.37 -26.09
CA GLU A 143 7.80 -1.29 -25.85
C GLU A 143 8.48 -1.52 -24.50
N HIS A 144 9.79 -1.76 -24.48
CA HIS A 144 10.56 -1.88 -23.24
C HIS A 144 10.88 -0.50 -22.64
N PHE A 145 10.92 -0.44 -21.33
CA PHE A 145 11.42 0.71 -20.59
C PHE A 145 12.59 0.33 -19.68
N ASN A 146 13.52 1.26 -19.50
CA ASN A 146 14.62 1.06 -18.55
C ASN A 146 14.20 1.61 -17.19
N SER A 147 13.97 0.71 -16.23
CA SER A 147 13.50 1.08 -14.88
C SER A 147 14.49 1.95 -14.11
N SER A 148 15.80 1.84 -14.42
CA SER A 148 16.84 2.60 -13.75
C SER A 148 16.93 4.06 -14.18
N GLU A 149 16.47 4.39 -15.39
CA GLU A 149 16.56 5.76 -15.93
C GLU A 149 15.31 6.61 -15.67
N LYS A 150 14.16 5.97 -15.41
CA LYS A 150 12.86 6.66 -15.28
C LYS A 150 12.29 6.70 -13.85
N ILE A 151 12.97 6.10 -12.90
CA ILE A 151 12.63 6.27 -11.49
C ILE A 151 13.32 7.55 -11.02
N CYS A 152 12.66 8.68 -11.23
CA CYS A 152 13.00 9.87 -10.43
C CYS A 152 12.84 9.42 -8.97
N LYS A 153 13.96 9.29 -8.25
CA LYS A 153 13.91 9.14 -6.79
C LYS A 153 13.26 10.42 -6.30
N LYS A 154 11.94 10.38 -6.06
CA LYS A 154 11.32 11.47 -5.31
C LYS A 154 12.13 11.61 -4.04
N GLU A 155 12.68 12.79 -3.84
CA GLU A 155 13.26 13.15 -2.55
C GLU A 155 12.15 12.96 -1.53
N LYS A 156 12.40 12.11 -0.54
CA LYS A 156 11.45 11.92 0.54
C LYS A 156 11.47 13.16 1.39
N ASN A 157 10.32 13.72 1.62
CA ASN A 157 10.15 14.79 2.59
C ASN A 157 10.32 14.23 4.00
N GLN A 158 10.84 15.03 4.89
CA GLN A 158 11.02 14.66 6.29
C GLN A 158 10.02 15.41 7.17
N LEU A 159 9.31 14.67 8.01
CA LEU A 159 8.38 15.20 8.99
C LEU A 159 8.91 14.97 10.39
N ILE A 160 8.92 16.02 11.20
CA ILE A 160 9.29 15.96 12.62
C ILE A 160 8.06 16.29 13.47
N LEU A 161 7.66 15.32 14.27
CA LEU A 161 6.55 15.42 15.21
C LEU A 161 7.06 15.43 16.64
N GLU A 162 6.52 16.30 17.46
CA GLU A 162 6.62 16.23 18.92
C GLU A 162 5.41 15.49 19.46
N ILE A 163 5.65 14.50 20.28
CA ILE A 163 4.63 13.64 20.89
C ILE A 163 4.69 13.84 22.39
N ILE A 164 3.53 14.12 22.99
CA ILE A 164 3.35 14.14 24.44
C ILE A 164 2.74 12.78 24.80
N ASP A 165 3.48 11.98 25.59
CA ASP A 165 3.09 10.59 25.88
C ASP A 165 2.10 10.49 27.03
N GLU A 166 0.96 11.15 26.87
CA GLU A 166 -0.20 10.95 27.71
C GLU A 166 -1.07 9.83 27.14
N ARG A 167 -1.57 8.94 28.00
CA ARG A 167 -2.49 7.84 27.61
C ARG A 167 -1.90 6.92 26.53
N ASN A 168 -0.62 6.60 26.61
CA ASN A 168 0.12 5.78 25.64
C ASN A 168 0.08 6.37 24.21
N ALA A 169 0.17 7.69 24.11
CA ALA A 169 0.12 8.36 22.81
C ALA A 169 1.29 7.95 21.91
N LEU A 170 2.47 7.75 22.47
CA LEU A 170 3.65 7.31 21.72
C LEU A 170 3.38 5.98 20.99
N GLU A 171 2.91 4.97 21.70
CA GLU A 171 2.61 3.66 21.13
C GLU A 171 1.57 3.77 20.01
N ARG A 172 0.48 4.49 20.27
CA ARG A 172 -0.59 4.70 19.29
C ARG A 172 -0.12 5.42 18.04
N VAL A 173 0.74 6.45 18.19
CA VAL A 173 1.35 7.17 17.07
C VAL A 173 2.29 6.24 16.29
N MET A 174 3.12 5.46 17.00
CA MET A 174 4.03 4.49 16.37
C MET A 174 3.28 3.45 15.55
N MET A 175 2.16 2.94 16.04
CA MET A 175 1.29 2.01 15.31
C MET A 175 0.62 2.68 14.12
N LYS A 176 0.10 3.90 14.29
CA LYS A 176 -0.59 4.64 13.23
C LYS A 176 0.30 4.93 12.03
N PHE A 177 1.56 5.23 12.28
CA PHE A 177 2.56 5.51 11.25
C PHE A 177 3.50 4.30 11.01
N ALA A 178 3.02 3.06 11.24
CA ALA A 178 3.84 1.86 11.10
C ALA A 178 4.42 1.66 9.70
N CYS A 179 3.72 2.09 8.66
CA CYS A 179 4.14 1.97 7.26
C CYS A 179 5.27 2.92 6.84
N TYR A 180 5.58 3.94 7.65
CA TYR A 180 6.63 4.90 7.36
C TYR A 180 7.95 4.53 8.03
N LYS A 181 9.07 4.79 7.32
CA LYS A 181 10.40 4.74 7.96
C LYS A 181 10.51 5.89 8.93
N LYS A 182 10.74 5.58 10.20
CA LYS A 182 10.75 6.57 11.28
C LYS A 182 11.79 6.26 12.33
N GLN A 183 12.20 7.30 13.05
CA GLN A 183 13.06 7.25 14.23
C GLN A 183 12.40 8.06 15.33
N VAL A 184 12.57 7.62 16.57
CA VAL A 184 12.00 8.30 17.74
C VAL A 184 13.12 8.52 18.76
N GLU A 185 13.20 9.74 19.26
CA GLU A 185 14.14 10.16 20.29
C GLU A 185 13.36 10.67 21.49
N ARG A 186 13.78 10.26 22.69
CA ARG A 186 13.21 10.80 23.93
C ARG A 186 13.86 12.15 24.24
N VAL A 187 13.04 13.17 24.44
CA VAL A 187 13.51 14.53 24.76
C VAL A 187 13.38 14.80 26.25
N ASP A 188 12.30 14.33 26.86
CA ASP A 188 11.94 14.56 28.27
C ASP A 188 11.18 13.33 28.78
N ASP A 189 10.76 13.35 30.05
CA ASP A 189 10.05 12.22 30.67
C ASP A 189 8.76 11.85 29.95
N GLU A 190 8.05 12.83 29.39
CA GLU A 190 6.79 12.64 28.69
C GLU A 190 6.82 13.11 27.22
N LYS A 191 7.99 13.55 26.72
CA LYS A 191 8.10 14.11 25.36
C LYS A 191 9.06 13.34 24.48
N TYR A 192 8.61 13.09 23.27
CA TYR A 192 9.36 12.40 22.23
C TYR A 192 9.35 13.20 20.93
N LEU A 193 10.43 13.13 20.19
CA LEU A 193 10.52 13.60 18.81
C LEU A 193 10.52 12.41 17.87
N MET A 194 9.57 12.36 16.96
CA MET A 194 9.51 11.37 15.90
C MET A 194 9.86 12.03 14.58
N THR A 195 10.90 11.53 13.94
CA THR A 195 11.29 11.90 12.58
C THR A 195 10.86 10.81 11.62
N MET A 196 10.11 11.13 10.58
CA MET A 196 9.69 10.15 9.58
C MET A 196 9.84 10.67 8.15
N ASP A 197 10.14 9.75 7.23
CA ASP A 197 10.21 10.01 5.80
C ASP A 197 8.84 9.75 5.16
N TYR A 198 8.36 10.68 4.32
CA TYR A 198 7.08 10.57 3.64
C TYR A 198 7.13 11.09 2.20
N ASN A 199 6.11 10.74 1.39
CA ASN A 199 5.96 11.28 0.05
C ASN A 199 4.94 12.43 0.05
N GLU A 200 5.12 13.40 -0.82
CA GLU A 200 4.22 14.57 -0.96
C GLU A 200 2.73 14.15 -1.13
N GLU A 201 2.49 13.03 -1.79
CA GLU A 201 1.13 12.50 -2.02
C GLU A 201 0.42 12.07 -0.72
N ASP A 202 1.19 11.75 0.31
CA ASP A 202 0.67 11.28 1.61
C ASP A 202 0.34 12.43 2.57
N GLU A 203 0.70 13.68 2.25
CA GLU A 203 0.57 14.84 3.16
C GLU A 203 -0.85 15.02 3.72
N THR A 204 -1.85 14.88 2.85
CA THR A 204 -3.25 15.04 3.27
C THR A 204 -3.66 13.99 4.29
N ASP A 205 -3.29 12.73 4.04
CA ASP A 205 -3.64 11.62 4.92
C ASP A 205 -2.84 11.69 6.23
N ILE A 206 -1.58 12.09 6.18
CA ILE A 206 -0.73 12.33 7.34
C ILE A 206 -1.32 13.42 8.24
N LEU A 207 -1.74 14.56 7.66
CA LEU A 207 -2.36 15.65 8.43
C LEU A 207 -3.65 15.20 9.12
N ILE A 208 -4.52 14.44 8.44
CA ILE A 208 -5.73 13.88 9.02
C ILE A 208 -5.38 12.96 10.19
N GLN A 209 -4.36 12.10 10.01
CA GLN A 209 -3.93 11.18 11.06
C GLN A 209 -3.35 11.92 12.27
N ILE A 210 -2.58 12.99 12.05
CA ILE A 210 -2.05 13.82 13.15
C ILE A 210 -3.19 14.51 13.91
N MET A 211 -4.17 15.08 13.19
CA MET A 211 -5.32 15.73 13.81
C MET A 211 -6.14 14.79 14.70
N ASN A 212 -6.16 13.49 14.41
CA ASN A 212 -6.84 12.49 15.26
C ASN A 212 -6.23 12.35 16.66
N PHE A 213 -4.99 12.77 16.87
CA PHE A 213 -4.32 12.76 18.18
C PHE A 213 -4.54 14.05 18.97
N GLY A 214 -5.17 15.05 18.37
CA GLY A 214 -5.45 16.34 19.02
C GLY A 214 -4.19 17.06 19.49
N SER A 215 -4.18 17.46 20.77
CA SER A 215 -3.06 18.20 21.37
C SER A 215 -1.83 17.34 21.68
N LEU A 216 -1.95 16.02 21.60
CA LEU A 216 -0.87 15.10 21.95
C LEU A 216 0.24 15.05 20.89
N VAL A 217 -0.03 15.48 19.68
CA VAL A 217 0.93 15.47 18.57
C VAL A 217 1.02 16.85 17.92
N ASN A 218 2.22 17.38 17.83
CA ASN A 218 2.49 18.69 17.25
C ASN A 218 3.52 18.59 16.13
N ILE A 219 3.29 19.27 15.00
CA ILE A 219 4.24 19.35 13.88
C ILE A 219 5.32 20.38 14.21
N LYS A 220 6.59 19.93 14.24
CA LYS A 220 7.76 20.81 14.38
C LYS A 220 8.29 21.27 13.03
N SER A 221 8.37 20.35 12.08
CA SER A 221 8.87 20.58 10.71
C SER A 221 8.14 19.63 9.75
N PRO A 222 7.86 20.02 8.48
CA PRO A 222 8.16 21.32 7.87
C PRO A 222 7.12 22.41 8.23
N SER A 223 7.50 23.66 7.99
CA SER A 223 6.66 24.84 8.28
C SER A 223 5.37 24.88 7.47
N GLU A 224 5.41 24.38 6.24
CA GLU A 224 4.32 24.31 5.30
C GLU A 224 3.18 23.43 5.85
N LEU A 225 3.50 22.20 6.27
CA LEU A 225 2.54 21.27 6.88
C LEU A 225 1.96 21.82 8.19
N LYS A 226 2.80 22.46 9.00
CA LYS A 226 2.35 23.12 10.23
C LYS A 226 1.34 24.24 9.94
N SER A 227 1.58 25.02 8.90
CA SER A 227 0.68 26.11 8.47
C SER A 227 -0.62 25.56 7.93
N GLU A 228 -0.57 24.51 7.11
CA GLU A 228 -1.77 23.85 6.58
C GLU A 228 -2.62 23.24 7.72
N MET A 229 -2.00 22.57 8.70
CA MET A 229 -2.69 22.07 9.88
C MET A 229 -3.41 23.19 10.64
N LYS A 230 -2.73 24.34 10.87
CA LYS A 230 -3.35 25.51 11.51
C LYS A 230 -4.56 26.03 10.75
N ASN A 231 -4.47 26.08 9.42
CA ASN A 231 -5.57 26.53 8.57
C ASN A 231 -6.78 25.59 8.66
N ARG A 232 -6.56 24.28 8.68
CA ARG A 232 -7.62 23.28 8.86
C ARG A 232 -8.30 23.39 10.21
N LEU A 233 -7.52 23.55 11.29
CA LEU A 233 -8.05 23.75 12.65
C LEU A 233 -8.86 25.04 12.75
N LYS A 234 -8.40 26.15 12.16
CA LYS A 234 -9.17 27.41 12.15
C LYS A 234 -10.52 27.23 11.46
N LYS A 235 -10.55 26.64 10.27
CA LYS A 235 -11.79 26.34 9.54
C LYS A 235 -12.73 25.46 10.36
N GLN A 236 -12.20 24.46 11.06
CA GLN A 236 -13.00 23.59 11.91
C GLN A 236 -13.60 24.34 13.10
N ILE A 237 -12.84 25.23 13.74
CA ILE A 237 -13.35 26.09 14.84
C ILE A 237 -14.44 27.03 14.31
N GLU A 238 -14.25 27.65 13.16
CA GLU A 238 -15.25 28.50 12.52
C GLU A 238 -16.56 27.75 12.26
N MET A 239 -16.49 26.48 11.83
CA MET A 239 -17.67 25.63 11.62
C MET A 239 -18.38 25.21 12.93
N LEU A 240 -17.66 25.16 14.04
CA LEU A 240 -18.22 24.79 15.35
C LEU A 240 -18.84 25.96 16.08
N ASN A 241 -18.49 27.19 15.71
CA ASN A 241 -19.01 28.42 16.30
C ASN A 241 -20.29 28.97 15.62
N TRP A 242 -21.05 28.09 14.95
CA TRP A 242 -22.36 28.36 14.38
C TRP A 242 -23.48 27.92 15.33
#